data_b6cfa252376f5f7fc4f298f5c8162d04
#
_entry.id   b6cfa252376f5f7fc4f298f5c8162d04
#
_cell.length_a   1.000
_cell.length_b   1.000
_cell.length_c   1.000
_cell.angle_alpha   90.00
_cell.angle_beta   90.00
_cell.angle_gamma   90.00
#
_symmetry.space_group_name_H-M   'P 1'
#
loop_
_entity.id
_entity.type
_entity.pdbx_description
1 polymer ?
#
loop_
_entity_poly.entity_id
_entity_poly.type
_entity_poly.pdbx_seq_one_letter_code
_entity_poly.pdbx_strand_id
1 'polypeptide(L)'
;MNETPLPPFKKLNWLRRDIELTRRADGSMILRSRVPLGRSAPHIPSLLRHWAAQRPQQTWLAQRRGADGAWSELSYAQARQTVDALTQALLDRGLGPERPVAILSGNSLEHALMTFAAMQAGAPAAPVSPAYSLMSQDHAKLRYIFELIRPGLVMVQDGPTFAKALAAHKPLRAVFRDAGFADSTVKINIEQIFKLLSPATEVKCI
;
A
#
# COMPACT_ATOMS: atom_id res chain seq x y z
N MET A 1 -31.56 14.84 -37.15
CA MET A 1 -30.31 14.28 -36.61
C MET A 1 -30.58 12.83 -36.28
N ASN A 2 -30.02 11.89 -37.04
CA ASN A 2 -30.18 10.47 -36.75
C ASN A 2 -29.30 10.13 -35.52
N GLU A 3 -29.92 9.95 -34.35
CA GLU A 3 -29.24 9.42 -33.21
C GLU A 3 -28.84 7.97 -33.51
N THR A 4 -27.56 7.72 -33.63
CA THR A 4 -27.06 6.37 -33.72
C THR A 4 -27.40 5.64 -32.40
N PRO A 5 -28.17 4.52 -32.43
CA PRO A 5 -28.56 3.84 -31.23
C PRO A 5 -27.29 3.37 -30.49
N LEU A 6 -27.21 3.68 -29.19
CA LEU A 6 -26.12 3.20 -28.35
C LEU A 6 -26.06 1.67 -28.38
N PRO A 7 -24.86 1.08 -28.43
CA PRO A 7 -24.74 -0.36 -28.40
C PRO A 7 -25.36 -0.90 -27.11
N PRO A 8 -26.01 -2.06 -27.16
CA PRO A 8 -26.65 -2.64 -25.98
C PRO A 8 -25.60 -2.95 -24.90
N PHE A 9 -25.84 -2.47 -23.70
CA PHE A 9 -24.96 -2.79 -22.57
C PHE A 9 -25.00 -4.30 -22.27
N LYS A 10 -23.84 -4.88 -21.98
CA LYS A 10 -23.73 -6.27 -21.53
C LYS A 10 -24.56 -6.46 -20.26
N LYS A 11 -25.39 -7.48 -20.22
CA LYS A 11 -26.10 -7.87 -18.99
C LYS A 11 -25.07 -8.35 -17.97
N LEU A 12 -25.00 -7.65 -16.84
CA LEU A 12 -24.11 -7.99 -15.72
C LEU A 12 -24.97 -8.39 -14.53
N ASN A 13 -24.52 -9.38 -13.78
CA ASN A 13 -25.13 -9.75 -12.51
C ASN A 13 -24.74 -8.71 -11.44
N TRP A 14 -25.45 -7.60 -11.43
CA TRP A 14 -25.30 -6.59 -10.38
C TRP A 14 -25.86 -7.11 -9.06
N LEU A 15 -25.24 -6.69 -7.96
CA LEU A 15 -25.84 -6.88 -6.64
C LEU A 15 -27.22 -6.25 -6.60
N ARG A 16 -28.15 -6.89 -5.89
CA ARG A 16 -29.48 -6.37 -5.68
C ARG A 16 -29.41 -4.94 -5.15
N ARG A 17 -30.05 -4.02 -5.84
CA ARG A 17 -30.20 -2.63 -5.42
C ARG A 17 -31.51 -2.50 -4.67
N ASP A 18 -31.44 -2.16 -3.41
CA ASP A 18 -32.57 -1.81 -2.56
C ASP A 18 -32.20 -0.52 -1.84
N ILE A 19 -32.66 0.60 -2.38
CA ILE A 19 -32.24 1.94 -1.97
C ILE A 19 -33.47 2.71 -1.50
N GLU A 20 -33.37 3.28 -0.32
CA GLU A 20 -34.30 4.23 0.24
C GLU A 20 -33.78 5.65 0.01
N LEU A 21 -34.66 6.51 -0.50
CA LEU A 21 -34.41 7.94 -0.65
C LEU A 21 -35.29 8.70 0.35
N THR A 22 -34.65 9.41 1.28
CA THR A 22 -35.33 10.32 2.21
C THR A 22 -34.99 11.76 1.82
N ARG A 23 -36.02 12.56 1.56
CA ARG A 23 -35.89 14.02 1.37
C ARG A 23 -36.12 14.71 2.70
N ARG A 24 -35.23 15.61 3.09
CA ARG A 24 -35.33 16.39 4.30
C ARG A 24 -35.99 17.75 3.99
N ALA A 25 -36.50 18.43 5.03
CA ALA A 25 -37.14 19.72 4.92
C ALA A 25 -36.19 20.82 4.41
N ASP A 26 -34.90 20.71 4.64
CA ASP A 26 -33.83 21.60 4.20
C ASP A 26 -33.44 21.37 2.71
N GLY A 27 -34.11 20.46 2.01
CA GLY A 27 -33.82 20.09 0.61
C GLY A 27 -32.71 19.07 0.46
N SER A 28 -32.01 18.69 1.51
CA SER A 28 -31.00 17.64 1.45
C SER A 28 -31.62 16.25 1.25
N MET A 29 -30.86 15.35 0.64
CA MET A 29 -31.30 13.98 0.36
C MET A 29 -30.37 12.97 0.97
N ILE A 30 -30.94 11.94 1.61
CA ILE A 30 -30.20 10.78 2.11
C ILE A 30 -30.54 9.59 1.26
N LEU A 31 -29.53 8.98 0.66
CA LEU A 31 -29.61 7.67 0.01
C LEU A 31 -29.06 6.62 0.98
N ARG A 32 -29.86 5.61 1.27
CA ARG A 32 -29.50 4.49 2.15
C ARG A 32 -29.77 3.18 1.45
N SER A 33 -28.79 2.25 1.49
CA SER A 33 -29.05 0.87 1.12
C SER A 33 -29.88 0.19 2.22
N ARG A 34 -30.93 -0.53 1.82
CA ARG A 34 -31.70 -1.41 2.72
C ARG A 34 -31.08 -2.81 2.80
N VAL A 35 -30.14 -3.12 1.90
CA VAL A 35 -29.40 -4.36 1.96
C VAL A 35 -28.49 -4.30 3.18
N PRO A 36 -28.65 -5.20 4.17
CA PRO A 36 -27.80 -5.18 5.35
C PRO A 36 -26.36 -5.48 4.98
N LEU A 37 -25.42 -4.79 5.62
CA LEU A 37 -24.01 -5.15 5.51
C LEU A 37 -23.80 -6.53 6.12
N GLY A 38 -23.19 -7.42 5.35
CA GLY A 38 -22.77 -8.72 5.84
C GLY A 38 -21.63 -8.60 6.87
N ARG A 39 -21.11 -9.74 7.31
CA ARG A 39 -19.91 -9.77 8.16
C ARG A 39 -18.74 -9.13 7.39
N SER A 40 -18.13 -8.11 7.96
CA SER A 40 -16.90 -7.53 7.46
C SER A 40 -15.69 -8.23 8.06
N ALA A 41 -14.59 -8.28 7.31
CA ALA A 41 -13.31 -8.66 7.89
C ALA A 41 -12.86 -7.56 8.89
N PRO A 42 -12.21 -7.93 10.01
CA PRO A 42 -11.76 -6.94 11.00
C PRO A 42 -10.77 -5.93 10.41
N HIS A 43 -9.95 -6.34 9.47
CA HIS A 43 -9.02 -5.49 8.71
C HIS A 43 -8.61 -6.20 7.40
N ILE A 44 -8.15 -5.44 6.41
CA ILE A 44 -7.80 -5.97 5.08
C ILE A 44 -6.73 -7.08 5.14
N PRO A 45 -5.64 -6.98 5.91
CA PRO A 45 -4.65 -8.06 6.02
C PRO A 45 -5.21 -9.40 6.49
N SER A 46 -6.32 -9.43 7.23
CA SER A 46 -6.96 -10.70 7.62
C SER A 46 -7.48 -11.50 6.43
N LEU A 47 -7.85 -10.82 5.33
CA LEU A 47 -8.25 -11.46 4.08
C LEU A 47 -7.05 -12.15 3.41
N LEU A 48 -5.86 -11.53 3.42
CA LEU A 48 -4.65 -12.16 2.93
C LEU A 48 -4.34 -13.45 3.71
N ARG A 49 -4.44 -13.42 5.04
CA ARG A 49 -4.25 -14.60 5.89
C ARG A 49 -5.27 -15.70 5.58
N HIS A 50 -6.52 -15.33 5.42
CA HIS A 50 -7.58 -16.26 5.05
C HIS A 50 -7.27 -16.96 3.72
N TRP A 51 -6.98 -16.20 2.67
CA TRP A 51 -6.72 -16.76 1.35
C TRP A 51 -5.39 -17.50 1.26
N ALA A 52 -4.37 -17.09 2.01
CA ALA A 52 -3.12 -17.83 2.12
C ALA A 52 -3.32 -19.23 2.73
N ALA A 53 -4.28 -19.38 3.63
CA ALA A 53 -4.64 -20.70 4.18
C ALA A 53 -5.46 -21.56 3.19
N GLN A 54 -6.36 -20.93 2.42
CA GLN A 54 -7.26 -21.64 1.51
C GLN A 54 -6.63 -21.94 0.13
N ARG A 55 -5.78 -21.02 -0.37
CA ARG A 55 -5.22 -21.05 -1.73
C ARG A 55 -3.75 -20.64 -1.74
N PRO A 56 -2.86 -21.32 -0.99
CA PRO A 56 -1.50 -20.87 -0.76
C PRO A 56 -0.69 -20.66 -2.03
N GLN A 57 -0.86 -21.52 -3.02
CA GLN A 57 -0.08 -21.50 -4.28
C GLN A 57 -0.70 -20.62 -5.37
N GLN A 58 -1.92 -20.12 -5.17
CA GLN A 58 -2.55 -19.27 -6.17
C GLN A 58 -1.86 -17.91 -6.19
N THR A 59 -1.63 -17.36 -7.39
CA THR A 59 -1.11 -16.02 -7.61
C THR A 59 -2.05 -14.99 -7.00
N TRP A 60 -1.53 -14.17 -6.08
CA TRP A 60 -2.23 -13.03 -5.50
C TRP A 60 -2.02 -11.78 -6.33
N LEU A 61 -0.77 -11.47 -6.66
CA LEU A 61 -0.39 -10.32 -7.48
C LEU A 61 0.64 -10.76 -8.51
N ALA A 62 0.64 -10.05 -9.65
CA ALA A 62 1.65 -10.19 -10.68
C ALA A 62 2.03 -8.83 -11.24
N GLN A 63 3.30 -8.65 -11.60
CA GLN A 63 3.83 -7.43 -12.19
C GLN A 63 4.80 -7.80 -13.31
N ARG A 64 4.75 -7.08 -14.43
CA ARG A 64 5.77 -7.22 -15.47
C ARG A 64 7.06 -6.55 -15.02
N ARG A 65 8.17 -7.26 -15.12
CA ARG A 65 9.51 -6.79 -14.74
C ARG A 65 10.53 -7.17 -15.78
N GLY A 66 11.68 -6.47 -15.74
CA GLY A 66 12.77 -6.72 -16.67
C GLY A 66 12.53 -6.18 -18.07
N ALA A 67 13.58 -6.22 -18.90
CA ALA A 67 13.54 -5.73 -20.27
C ALA A 67 12.69 -6.61 -21.20
N ASP A 68 12.51 -7.88 -20.87
CA ASP A 68 11.70 -8.86 -21.59
C ASP A 68 10.20 -8.79 -21.23
N GLY A 69 9.85 -7.99 -20.21
CA GLY A 69 8.48 -7.85 -19.74
C GLY A 69 7.90 -9.13 -19.12
N ALA A 70 8.74 -10.03 -18.62
CA ALA A 70 8.31 -11.25 -17.95
C ALA A 70 7.45 -10.95 -16.72
N TRP A 71 6.48 -11.82 -16.43
CA TRP A 71 5.66 -11.72 -15.25
C TRP A 71 6.43 -12.19 -14.00
N SER A 72 6.50 -11.32 -13.01
CA SER A 72 6.90 -11.66 -11.65
C SER A 72 5.63 -11.87 -10.84
N GLU A 73 5.41 -13.10 -10.41
CA GLU A 73 4.20 -13.50 -9.68
C GLU A 73 4.50 -13.67 -8.20
N LEU A 74 3.50 -13.37 -7.38
CA LEU A 74 3.53 -13.52 -5.93
C LEU A 74 2.31 -14.30 -5.48
N SER A 75 2.52 -15.49 -4.92
CA SER A 75 1.43 -16.31 -4.39
C SER A 75 0.91 -15.76 -3.07
N TYR A 76 -0.30 -16.20 -2.66
CA TYR A 76 -0.85 -15.84 -1.35
C TYR A 76 0.05 -16.26 -0.19
N ALA A 77 0.67 -17.43 -0.25
CA ALA A 77 1.57 -17.90 0.80
C ALA A 77 2.83 -17.04 0.90
N GLN A 78 3.48 -16.74 -0.22
CA GLN A 78 4.64 -15.85 -0.27
C GLN A 78 4.30 -14.44 0.21
N ALA A 79 3.17 -13.90 -0.25
CA ALA A 79 2.69 -12.58 0.19
C ALA A 79 2.50 -12.53 1.70
N ARG A 80 1.81 -13.53 2.27
CA ARG A 80 1.61 -13.62 3.72
C ARG A 80 2.94 -13.66 4.47
N GLN A 81 3.86 -14.53 4.07
CA GLN A 81 5.18 -14.66 4.72
C GLN A 81 5.94 -13.33 4.69
N THR A 82 5.96 -12.66 3.54
CA THR A 82 6.64 -11.37 3.38
C THR A 82 5.97 -10.28 4.21
N VAL A 83 4.63 -10.21 4.19
CA VAL A 83 3.87 -9.24 5.00
C VAL A 83 4.11 -9.47 6.50
N ASP A 84 4.12 -10.72 6.97
CA ASP A 84 4.37 -11.03 8.38
C ASP A 84 5.79 -10.58 8.80
N ALA A 85 6.82 -10.84 7.97
CA ALA A 85 8.19 -10.40 8.23
C ALA A 85 8.34 -8.86 8.22
N LEU A 86 7.74 -8.19 7.25
CA LEU A 86 7.72 -6.73 7.18
C LEU A 86 6.98 -6.12 8.37
N THR A 87 5.85 -6.71 8.77
CA THR A 87 5.09 -6.27 9.95
C THR A 87 5.96 -6.31 11.20
N GLN A 88 6.67 -7.44 11.43
CA GLN A 88 7.57 -7.55 12.57
C GLN A 88 8.66 -6.48 12.53
N ALA A 89 9.27 -6.27 11.37
CA ALA A 89 10.29 -5.23 11.20
C ALA A 89 9.78 -3.81 11.44
N LEU A 90 8.51 -3.53 11.14
CA LEU A 90 7.86 -2.24 11.45
C LEU A 90 7.62 -2.09 12.97
N LEU A 91 7.12 -3.15 13.61
CA LEU A 91 6.88 -3.16 15.06
C LEU A 91 8.19 -3.00 15.85
N ASP A 92 9.27 -3.68 15.45
CA ASP A 92 10.60 -3.58 16.06
C ASP A 92 11.17 -2.15 15.98
N ARG A 93 10.71 -1.37 14.99
CA ARG A 93 11.05 0.05 14.83
C ARG A 93 10.07 1.00 15.53
N GLY A 94 9.14 0.46 16.30
CA GLY A 94 8.13 1.23 17.03
C GLY A 94 7.12 1.93 16.12
N LEU A 95 6.85 1.41 14.91
CA LEU A 95 5.77 1.92 14.06
C LEU A 95 4.42 1.49 14.64
N GLY A 96 3.44 2.38 14.54
CA GLY A 96 2.09 2.17 15.07
C GLY A 96 1.17 3.33 14.68
N PRO A 97 0.03 3.51 15.37
CA PRO A 97 -0.99 4.48 14.97
C PRO A 97 -0.48 5.91 14.80
N GLU A 98 0.46 6.34 15.63
CA GLU A 98 1.02 7.70 15.62
C GLU A 98 2.22 7.88 14.69
N ARG A 99 2.68 6.80 14.05
CA ARG A 99 3.86 6.79 13.21
C ARG A 99 3.56 6.17 11.85
N PRO A 100 2.93 6.91 10.92
CA PRO A 100 2.57 6.44 9.59
C PRO A 100 3.77 5.99 8.76
N VAL A 101 3.50 5.08 7.82
CA VAL A 101 4.44 4.69 6.77
C VAL A 101 4.10 5.45 5.49
N ALA A 102 4.94 6.40 5.08
CA ALA A 102 4.81 7.05 3.77
C ALA A 102 5.37 6.14 2.67
N ILE A 103 4.62 5.98 1.58
CA ILE A 103 4.99 5.10 0.47
C ILE A 103 5.16 5.94 -0.80
N LEU A 104 6.40 6.10 -1.26
CA LEU A 104 6.77 6.77 -2.50
C LEU A 104 7.05 5.72 -3.57
N SER A 105 6.01 5.30 -4.24
CA SER A 105 6.07 4.21 -5.20
C SER A 105 5.00 4.35 -6.27
N GLY A 106 5.29 3.89 -7.48
CA GLY A 106 4.26 3.53 -8.44
C GLY A 106 3.52 2.26 -8.01
N ASN A 107 2.71 1.72 -8.91
CA ASN A 107 2.07 0.42 -8.69
C ASN A 107 3.13 -0.68 -8.75
N SER A 108 3.39 -1.34 -7.61
CA SER A 108 4.39 -2.40 -7.52
C SER A 108 4.00 -3.45 -6.47
N LEU A 109 4.61 -4.63 -6.56
CA LEU A 109 4.44 -5.67 -5.55
C LEU A 109 4.90 -5.17 -4.18
N GLU A 110 5.99 -4.42 -4.14
CA GLU A 110 6.56 -3.81 -2.93
C GLU A 110 5.61 -2.83 -2.26
N HIS A 111 4.93 -2.01 -3.07
CA HIS A 111 3.90 -1.08 -2.60
C HIS A 111 2.78 -1.85 -1.88
N ALA A 112 2.26 -2.90 -2.51
CA ALA A 112 1.21 -3.71 -1.93
C ALA A 112 1.66 -4.39 -0.63
N LEU A 113 2.84 -5.02 -0.64
CA LEU A 113 3.40 -5.70 0.52
C LEU A 113 3.60 -4.75 1.71
N MET A 114 4.19 -3.57 1.47
CA MET A 114 4.40 -2.57 2.52
C MET A 114 3.08 -2.01 3.04
N THR A 115 2.10 -1.77 2.16
CA THR A 115 0.76 -1.32 2.56
C THR A 115 0.09 -2.33 3.50
N PHE A 116 0.10 -3.61 3.14
CA PHE A 116 -0.47 -4.67 3.99
C PHE A 116 0.30 -4.83 5.30
N ALA A 117 1.63 -4.73 5.28
CA ALA A 117 2.45 -4.80 6.49
C ALA A 117 2.18 -3.64 7.44
N ALA A 118 2.10 -2.41 6.93
CA ALA A 118 1.75 -1.24 7.74
C ALA A 118 0.37 -1.40 8.38
N MET A 119 -0.65 -1.77 7.58
CA MET A 119 -2.00 -2.03 8.10
C MET A 119 -2.02 -3.12 9.16
N GLN A 120 -1.23 -4.19 8.99
CA GLN A 120 -1.14 -5.30 9.95
C GLN A 120 -0.42 -4.88 11.23
N ALA A 121 0.57 -3.99 11.15
CA ALA A 121 1.25 -3.38 12.30
C ALA A 121 0.39 -2.33 13.04
N GLY A 122 -0.79 -1.98 12.51
CA GLY A 122 -1.62 -0.90 13.03
C GLY A 122 -1.07 0.49 12.71
N ALA A 123 -0.09 0.61 11.80
CA ALA A 123 0.44 1.87 11.35
C ALA A 123 -0.32 2.35 10.10
N PRO A 124 -0.72 3.63 10.00
CA PRO A 124 -1.35 4.17 8.81
C PRO A 124 -0.41 4.05 7.61
N ALA A 125 -0.87 3.39 6.53
CA ALA A 125 -0.18 3.40 5.24
C ALA A 125 -0.60 4.66 4.46
N ALA A 126 0.36 5.49 4.07
CA ALA A 126 0.15 6.74 3.37
C ALA A 126 0.83 6.72 1.97
N PRO A 127 0.17 6.15 0.96
CA PRO A 127 0.66 6.22 -0.42
C PRO A 127 0.65 7.68 -0.91
N VAL A 128 1.78 8.12 -1.44
CA VAL A 128 1.94 9.47 -1.98
C VAL A 128 2.13 9.39 -3.49
N SER A 129 1.39 10.22 -4.23
CA SER A 129 1.48 10.23 -5.69
C SER A 129 2.93 10.39 -6.18
N PRO A 130 3.42 9.51 -7.05
CA PRO A 130 4.76 9.62 -7.64
C PRO A 130 5.01 10.98 -8.32
N ALA A 131 3.96 11.63 -8.84
CA ALA A 131 4.08 12.94 -9.47
C ALA A 131 4.65 14.01 -8.52
N TYR A 132 4.37 13.93 -7.22
CA TYR A 132 4.87 14.89 -6.24
C TYR A 132 6.36 14.70 -5.93
N SER A 133 6.90 13.54 -6.23
CA SER A 133 8.31 13.20 -6.06
C SER A 133 9.10 13.30 -7.36
N LEU A 134 8.53 12.89 -8.49
CA LEU A 134 9.25 12.68 -9.75
C LEU A 134 9.05 13.82 -10.76
N MET A 135 7.88 14.47 -10.73
CA MET A 135 7.54 15.52 -11.70
C MET A 135 7.60 16.93 -11.09
N SER A 136 7.62 17.05 -9.78
CA SER A 136 7.67 18.33 -9.08
C SER A 136 9.10 18.88 -9.06
N GLN A 137 9.26 20.17 -9.38
CA GLN A 137 10.55 20.86 -9.32
C GLN A 137 10.92 21.26 -7.88
N ASP A 138 9.93 21.72 -7.13
CA ASP A 138 10.10 22.27 -5.79
C ASP A 138 9.70 21.31 -4.67
N HIS A 139 9.04 20.19 -5.00
CA HIS A 139 8.53 19.21 -4.06
C HIS A 139 7.61 19.79 -2.96
N ALA A 140 6.98 20.97 -3.18
CA ALA A 140 6.20 21.66 -2.17
C ALA A 140 5.03 20.80 -1.61
N LYS A 141 4.31 20.10 -2.48
CA LYS A 141 3.22 19.20 -2.06
C LYS A 141 3.72 18.01 -1.24
N LEU A 142 4.86 17.46 -1.58
CA LEU A 142 5.46 16.36 -0.84
C LEU A 142 5.89 16.83 0.56
N ARG A 143 6.53 18.01 0.67
CA ARG A 143 6.86 18.62 1.97
C ARG A 143 5.63 18.80 2.83
N TYR A 144 4.60 19.44 2.28
CA TYR A 144 3.34 19.65 3.00
C TYR A 144 2.75 18.34 3.55
N ILE A 145 2.71 17.28 2.72
CA ILE A 145 2.21 15.98 3.17
C ILE A 145 3.07 15.44 4.32
N PHE A 146 4.38 15.51 4.23
CA PHE A 146 5.27 14.98 5.26
C PHE A 146 5.21 15.78 6.56
N GLU A 147 5.03 17.10 6.48
CA GLU A 147 4.79 17.95 7.66
C GLU A 147 3.46 17.61 8.33
N LEU A 148 2.43 17.31 7.52
CA LEU A 148 1.10 16.95 8.00
C LEU A 148 1.08 15.58 8.69
N ILE A 149 1.59 14.54 8.03
CA ILE A 149 1.49 13.15 8.53
C ILE A 149 2.65 12.73 9.42
N ARG A 150 3.78 13.44 9.40
CA ARG A 150 5.00 13.15 10.19
C ARG A 150 5.37 11.66 10.15
N PRO A 151 5.69 11.10 8.99
CA PRO A 151 5.85 9.67 8.85
C PRO A 151 6.99 9.14 9.73
N GLY A 152 6.76 8.02 10.40
CA GLY A 152 7.79 7.31 11.15
C GLY A 152 8.74 6.50 10.28
N LEU A 153 8.31 6.22 9.03
CA LEU A 153 9.11 5.53 8.00
C LEU A 153 8.70 6.00 6.61
N VAL A 154 9.66 6.13 5.73
CA VAL A 154 9.43 6.40 4.30
C VAL A 154 9.98 5.24 3.48
N MET A 155 9.09 4.54 2.79
CA MET A 155 9.44 3.52 1.82
C MET A 155 9.51 4.15 0.43
N VAL A 156 10.56 3.86 -0.33
CA VAL A 156 10.68 4.20 -1.75
C VAL A 156 10.85 2.94 -2.59
N GLN A 157 10.21 2.90 -3.75
CA GLN A 157 10.32 1.76 -4.66
C GLN A 157 11.73 1.62 -5.22
N ASP A 158 12.36 2.73 -5.57
CA ASP A 158 13.72 2.79 -6.13
C ASP A 158 14.47 4.02 -5.59
N GLY A 159 15.58 3.76 -4.90
CA GLY A 159 16.35 4.81 -4.25
C GLY A 159 16.89 5.89 -5.21
N PRO A 160 17.59 5.52 -6.30
CA PRO A 160 18.08 6.48 -7.29
C PRO A 160 16.99 7.37 -7.87
N THR A 161 15.86 6.79 -8.27
CA THR A 161 14.73 7.51 -8.87
C THR A 161 14.15 8.56 -7.92
N PHE A 162 14.01 8.25 -6.63
CA PHE A 162 13.43 9.14 -5.63
C PHE A 162 14.46 9.99 -4.88
N ALA A 163 15.76 9.89 -5.20
CA ALA A 163 16.85 10.55 -4.47
C ALA A 163 16.68 12.06 -4.33
N LYS A 164 16.28 12.75 -5.40
CA LYS A 164 16.06 14.22 -5.38
C LYS A 164 14.94 14.61 -4.43
N ALA A 165 13.83 13.88 -4.45
CA ALA A 165 12.70 14.11 -3.57
C ALA A 165 13.07 13.88 -2.10
N LEU A 166 13.82 12.84 -1.79
CA LEU A 166 14.33 12.57 -0.45
C LEU A 166 15.31 13.63 0.04
N ALA A 167 16.22 14.09 -0.85
CA ALA A 167 17.21 15.14 -0.53
C ALA A 167 16.55 16.51 -0.27
N ALA A 168 15.43 16.81 -0.91
CA ALA A 168 14.68 18.05 -0.71
C ALA A 168 14.05 18.14 0.71
N HIS A 169 14.01 17.03 1.45
CA HIS A 169 13.44 16.92 2.79
C HIS A 169 14.49 16.83 3.88
N LYS A 170 15.09 18.00 4.27
CA LYS A 170 15.98 18.06 5.44
C LYS A 170 15.34 17.50 6.74
N PRO A 171 14.03 17.70 7.02
CA PRO A 171 13.38 17.09 8.18
C PRO A 171 13.38 15.57 8.20
N LEU A 172 13.40 14.87 7.05
CA LEU A 172 13.52 13.41 7.02
C LEU A 172 14.81 12.91 7.67
N ARG A 173 15.94 13.64 7.50
CA ARG A 173 17.18 13.32 8.20
C ARG A 173 17.06 13.48 9.72
N ALA A 174 16.25 14.43 10.20
CA ALA A 174 15.98 14.60 11.62
C ALA A 174 15.10 13.46 12.15
N VAL A 175 14.02 13.08 11.45
CA VAL A 175 13.16 11.95 11.81
C VAL A 175 13.95 10.65 11.88
N PHE A 176 14.87 10.41 10.94
CA PHE A 176 15.74 9.24 10.96
C PHE A 176 16.78 9.29 12.10
N ARG A 177 17.31 10.46 12.42
CA ARG A 177 18.29 10.68 13.49
C ARG A 177 17.67 10.49 14.87
N ASP A 178 16.49 11.06 15.08
CA ASP A 178 15.75 10.99 16.34
C ASP A 178 15.20 9.57 16.60
N ALA A 179 15.05 8.76 15.56
CA ALA A 179 14.70 7.34 15.65
C ALA A 179 15.92 6.40 15.84
N GLY A 180 17.13 6.97 16.08
CA GLY A 180 18.34 6.19 16.31
C GLY A 180 18.95 5.55 15.05
N PHE A 181 18.53 5.95 13.86
CA PHE A 181 19.14 5.51 12.62
C PHE A 181 20.36 6.39 12.30
N ALA A 182 21.55 5.80 12.24
CA ALA A 182 22.71 6.43 11.65
C ALA A 182 22.39 6.87 10.19
N ASP A 183 23.14 7.83 9.66
CA ASP A 183 22.96 8.54 8.37
C ASP A 183 22.74 7.64 7.11
N SER A 184 22.57 6.34 7.29
CA SER A 184 22.27 5.37 6.25
C SER A 184 20.79 5.41 5.91
N THR A 185 20.47 5.87 4.72
CA THR A 185 19.19 5.62 4.07
C THR A 185 18.89 4.13 4.19
N VAL A 186 17.93 3.74 5.04
CA VAL A 186 17.51 2.34 5.12
C VAL A 186 16.80 2.05 3.80
N LYS A 187 17.58 1.68 2.80
CA LYS A 187 17.07 1.05 1.59
C LYS A 187 16.59 -0.33 2.02
N ILE A 188 15.32 -0.47 2.35
CA ILE A 188 14.69 -1.78 2.34
C ILE A 188 14.59 -2.14 0.85
N ASN A 189 15.68 -2.70 0.32
CA ASN A 189 15.64 -3.33 -0.99
C ASN A 189 14.91 -4.65 -0.80
N ILE A 190 13.65 -4.68 -1.22
CA ILE A 190 12.79 -5.87 -1.11
C ILE A 190 13.40 -7.04 -1.88
N GLU A 191 14.22 -6.81 -2.92
CA GLU A 191 15.04 -7.86 -3.53
C GLU A 191 16.00 -8.52 -2.52
N GLN A 192 16.52 -7.79 -1.55
CA GLN A 192 17.32 -8.36 -0.46
C GLN A 192 16.43 -9.17 0.50
N ILE A 193 15.20 -8.75 0.76
CA ILE A 193 14.25 -9.55 1.54
C ILE A 193 13.88 -10.83 0.79
N PHE A 194 13.64 -10.78 -0.52
CA PHE A 194 13.41 -12.00 -1.32
C PHE A 194 14.64 -12.91 -1.38
N LYS A 195 15.86 -12.38 -1.40
CA LYS A 195 17.09 -13.17 -1.29
C LYS A 195 17.27 -13.79 0.10
N LEU A 196 16.85 -13.11 1.16
CA LEU A 196 16.84 -13.60 2.54
C LEU A 196 15.76 -14.66 2.78
N LEU A 197 14.66 -14.63 2.00
CA LEU A 197 13.56 -15.60 2.05
C LEU A 197 13.74 -16.76 1.05
N SER A 198 14.85 -16.82 0.33
CA SER A 198 15.21 -18.01 -0.46
C SER A 198 15.37 -19.23 0.47
N PRO A 199 14.90 -20.45 0.08
CA PRO A 199 14.83 -21.62 0.97
C PRO A 199 16.18 -22.09 1.56
N ALA A 200 17.29 -21.47 1.19
CA ALA A 200 18.63 -21.79 1.69
C ALA A 200 19.08 -20.94 2.89
N THR A 201 18.26 -20.01 3.37
CA THR A 201 18.65 -19.15 4.50
C THR A 201 17.68 -19.36 5.67
N GLU A 202 18.11 -20.10 6.68
CA GLU A 202 17.46 -20.09 7.98
C GLU A 202 17.48 -18.65 8.52
N VAL A 203 16.34 -18.00 8.53
CA VAL A 203 16.17 -16.71 9.20
C VAL A 203 16.12 -16.99 10.70
N LYS A 204 17.25 -16.84 11.37
CA LYS A 204 17.25 -16.70 12.83
C LYS A 204 16.62 -15.35 13.12
N CYS A 205 15.37 -15.38 13.60
CA CYS A 205 14.78 -14.23 14.28
C CYS A 205 15.66 -13.93 15.50
N ILE A 206 16.32 -12.78 15.50
CA ILE A 206 16.92 -12.17 16.68
C ILE A 206 15.91 -11.19 17.24
#